data_99fdbff99149ca573e1bf8878b2c028d
#
_entry.id   99fdbff99149ca573e1bf8878b2c028d
#
_cell.length_a   1.000
_cell.length_b   1.000
_cell.length_c   1.000
_cell.angle_alpha   90.00
_cell.angle_beta   90.00
_cell.angle_gamma   90.00
#
_symmetry.space_group_name_H-M   'P 1'
#
loop_
_entity.id
_entity.type
_entity.pdbx_description
1 polymer ?
#
loop_
_entity_poly.entity_id
_entity_poly.type
_entity_poly.pdbx_seq_one_letter_code
_entity_poly.pdbx_strand_id
1 'polypeptide(L)'
;MRTRPPVIFFSSAGRPMPPLVAGWLTGKGFPSLAVGDPAQIEAMALRALPAMVLVDGNGDVRPGLELCRSLKADAYTAIVPVAFLEDAHVELRVHDAFRAGADEVLTPLFDPEEQRSRLDVLLTRTERNVSVHPSTRLPGTNEIEREIKRRMDSGREFAVCYADLDHFKEYNDRYSYNDGDRVILLLSRMLHAVVKGLCGQRGFVGHIGGDDFIAILPLEMTDPCCSEIITVFDLLIPLQYSEQDRRAGYFFGKDRRGQLHKVPYMTLSIGIVTNERRRFTHPAQVSGLATEMKSYAKTLPGSVFVVDRRQESQLGKES
;
A
#
# COMPACT_ATOMS: atom_id res chain seq x y z
N MET A 1 -8.92 19.13 0.20
CA MET A 1 -7.53 18.92 0.67
C MET A 1 -7.59 17.97 1.85
N ARG A 2 -7.02 16.75 1.76
CA ARG A 2 -6.85 15.91 2.96
C ARG A 2 -5.86 16.63 3.88
N THR A 3 -6.26 16.92 5.11
CA THR A 3 -5.36 17.47 6.14
C THR A 3 -4.29 16.42 6.44
N ARG A 4 -3.01 16.84 6.44
CA ARG A 4 -1.90 15.96 6.83
C ARG A 4 -2.10 15.48 8.27
N PRO A 5 -1.77 14.22 8.60
CA PRO A 5 -1.81 13.77 9.98
C PRO A 5 -0.83 14.60 10.85
N PRO A 6 -1.18 14.86 12.11
CA PRO A 6 -0.36 15.70 12.99
C PRO A 6 0.96 14.99 13.34
N VAL A 7 1.99 15.80 13.65
CA VAL A 7 3.17 15.35 14.38
C VAL A 7 2.91 15.64 15.85
N ILE A 8 3.08 14.61 16.69
CA ILE A 8 2.90 14.75 18.15
C ILE A 8 4.27 15.01 18.76
N PHE A 9 4.36 16.02 19.61
CA PHE A 9 5.54 16.29 20.43
C PHE A 9 5.22 15.97 21.90
N PHE A 10 5.94 15.00 22.44
CA PHE A 10 5.86 14.61 23.85
C PHE A 10 6.97 15.24 24.67
N SER A 11 6.64 15.94 25.73
CA SER A 11 7.58 16.39 26.76
C SER A 11 6.98 16.20 28.15
N SER A 12 7.56 15.32 28.97
CA SER A 12 7.14 15.09 30.35
C SER A 12 7.35 16.31 31.24
N ALA A 13 8.27 17.19 30.86
CA ALA A 13 8.57 18.43 31.56
C ALA A 13 7.83 19.66 31.00
N GLY A 14 6.97 19.48 30.00
CA GLY A 14 6.24 20.58 29.36
C GLY A 14 7.15 21.57 28.60
N ARG A 15 8.32 21.13 28.16
CA ARG A 15 9.24 21.97 27.39
C ARG A 15 8.69 22.24 26.00
N PRO A 16 8.98 23.41 25.42
CA PRO A 16 8.58 23.70 24.05
C PRO A 16 9.40 22.86 23.06
N MET A 17 8.80 22.58 21.92
CA MET A 17 9.51 21.93 20.79
C MET A 17 10.70 22.80 20.34
N PRO A 18 11.85 22.20 20.06
CA PRO A 18 13.02 22.94 19.55
C PRO A 18 12.68 23.78 18.31
N PRO A 19 13.12 25.04 18.22
CA PRO A 19 12.75 25.97 17.13
C PRO A 19 13.09 25.44 15.73
N LEU A 20 14.20 24.71 15.59
CA LEU A 20 14.59 24.09 14.32
C LEU A 20 13.54 23.09 13.83
N VAL A 21 13.07 22.22 14.73
CA VAL A 21 12.08 21.19 14.40
C VAL A 21 10.71 21.83 14.13
N ALA A 22 10.31 22.80 14.95
CA ALA A 22 9.07 23.56 14.74
C ALA A 22 9.07 24.29 13.38
N GLY A 23 10.17 24.94 13.03
CA GLY A 23 10.35 25.61 11.74
C GLY A 23 10.32 24.63 10.56
N TRP A 24 10.95 23.47 10.71
CA TRP A 24 10.91 22.40 9.71
C TRP A 24 9.49 21.87 9.48
N LEU A 25 8.72 21.59 10.55
CA LEU A 25 7.32 21.16 10.46
C LEU A 25 6.44 22.19 9.75
N THR A 26 6.59 23.46 10.11
CA THR A 26 5.86 24.56 9.48
C THR A 26 6.20 24.64 7.98
N GLY A 27 7.47 24.56 7.61
CA GLY A 27 7.93 24.57 6.21
C GLY A 27 7.41 23.39 5.38
N LYS A 28 7.15 22.24 6.03
CA LYS A 28 6.57 21.05 5.40
C LYS A 28 5.03 21.03 5.45
N GLY A 29 4.40 21.96 6.15
CA GLY A 29 2.95 22.03 6.30
C GLY A 29 2.34 20.92 7.15
N PHE A 30 3.09 20.41 8.15
CA PHE A 30 2.55 19.48 9.14
C PHE A 30 1.99 20.23 10.34
N PRO A 31 0.75 19.94 10.75
CA PRO A 31 0.25 20.39 12.05
C PRO A 31 1.02 19.68 13.17
N SER A 32 1.36 20.40 14.23
CA SER A 32 2.01 19.83 15.42
C SER A 32 1.13 19.98 16.65
N LEU A 33 1.20 18.98 17.52
CA LEU A 33 0.45 18.94 18.77
C LEU A 33 1.40 18.57 19.92
N ALA A 34 1.52 19.46 20.93
CA ALA A 34 2.25 19.17 22.14
C ALA A 34 1.35 18.43 23.14
N VAL A 35 1.82 17.30 23.65
CA VAL A 35 1.08 16.44 24.59
C VAL A 35 2.03 16.03 25.72
N GLY A 36 1.61 16.20 26.97
CA GLY A 36 2.40 15.85 28.15
C GLY A 36 2.04 14.49 28.78
N ASP A 37 0.96 13.85 28.31
CA ASP A 37 0.49 12.57 28.84
C ASP A 37 0.72 11.44 27.79
N PRO A 38 1.55 10.42 28.11
CA PRO A 38 1.78 9.29 27.25
C PRO A 38 0.50 8.53 26.87
N ALA A 39 -0.43 8.34 27.82
CA ALA A 39 -1.66 7.60 27.58
C ALA A 39 -2.56 8.30 26.56
N GLN A 40 -2.55 9.63 26.55
CA GLN A 40 -3.26 10.41 25.53
C GLN A 40 -2.66 10.20 24.15
N ILE A 41 -1.34 10.10 24.03
CA ILE A 41 -0.65 9.86 22.74
C ILE A 41 -0.99 8.48 22.23
N GLU A 42 -0.96 7.44 23.07
CA GLU A 42 -1.35 6.08 22.70
C GLU A 42 -2.80 6.02 22.20
N ALA A 43 -3.73 6.65 22.94
CA ALA A 43 -5.13 6.72 22.53
C ALA A 43 -5.32 7.47 21.19
N MET A 44 -4.55 8.52 20.95
CA MET A 44 -4.56 9.24 19.67
C MET A 44 -3.99 8.38 18.54
N ALA A 45 -2.87 7.69 18.76
CA ALA A 45 -2.22 6.84 17.78
C ALA A 45 -3.12 5.67 17.35
N LEU A 46 -3.88 5.09 18.27
CA LEU A 46 -4.87 4.04 17.99
C LEU A 46 -6.08 4.53 17.17
N ARG A 47 -6.47 5.80 17.33
CA ARG A 47 -7.62 6.38 16.61
C ARG A 47 -7.24 6.86 15.21
N ALA A 48 -6.07 7.49 15.08
CA ALA A 48 -5.57 8.04 13.83
C ALA A 48 -4.05 8.12 13.91
N LEU A 49 -3.35 7.31 13.11
CA LEU A 49 -1.89 7.28 13.09
C LEU A 49 -1.33 8.69 12.86
N PRO A 50 -0.53 9.24 13.79
CA PRO A 50 0.17 10.49 13.59
C PRO A 50 1.26 10.32 12.51
N ALA A 51 1.68 11.42 11.90
CA ALA A 51 2.78 11.40 10.93
C ALA A 51 4.11 10.99 11.58
N MET A 52 4.30 11.38 12.86
CA MET A 52 5.49 11.11 13.64
C MET A 52 5.21 11.42 15.12
N VAL A 53 5.91 10.76 16.01
CA VAL A 53 6.00 11.14 17.43
C VAL A 53 7.42 11.61 17.70
N LEU A 54 7.56 12.85 18.17
CA LEU A 54 8.81 13.43 18.61
C LEU A 54 8.83 13.41 20.15
N VAL A 55 9.86 12.85 20.74
CA VAL A 55 9.99 12.69 22.19
C VAL A 55 11.10 13.61 22.68
N ASP A 56 10.80 14.45 23.66
CA ASP A 56 11.81 15.23 24.37
C ASP A 56 12.67 14.28 25.21
N GLY A 57 13.90 14.08 24.77
CA GLY A 57 14.88 13.21 25.41
C GLY A 57 15.59 13.83 26.61
N ASN A 58 15.28 15.07 26.97
CA ASN A 58 15.92 15.78 28.04
C ASN A 58 15.14 15.62 29.37
N GLY A 59 15.83 15.70 30.51
CA GLY A 59 15.22 15.52 31.84
C GLY A 59 14.91 14.07 32.15
N ASP A 60 13.73 13.76 32.73
CA ASP A 60 13.30 12.38 32.96
C ASP A 60 12.82 11.76 31.63
N VAL A 61 13.65 10.94 31.05
CA VAL A 61 13.41 10.29 29.75
C VAL A 61 12.57 9.01 29.88
N ARG A 62 12.37 8.48 31.09
CA ARG A 62 11.67 7.20 31.32
C ARG A 62 10.27 7.17 30.73
N PRO A 63 9.39 8.19 30.90
CA PRO A 63 8.07 8.19 30.30
C PRO A 63 8.12 8.15 28.75
N GLY A 64 9.10 8.82 28.15
CA GLY A 64 9.31 8.81 26.70
C GLY A 64 9.77 7.45 26.18
N LEU A 65 10.67 6.75 26.91
CA LEU A 65 11.10 5.40 26.57
C LEU A 65 9.97 4.38 26.71
N GLU A 66 9.14 4.51 27.75
CA GLU A 66 7.96 3.67 27.94
C GLU A 66 6.94 3.87 26.83
N LEU A 67 6.63 5.12 26.49
CA LEU A 67 5.77 5.47 25.36
C LEU A 67 6.29 4.86 24.04
N CYS A 68 7.59 4.99 23.78
CA CYS A 68 8.21 4.42 22.59
C CYS A 68 8.04 2.90 22.56
N ARG A 69 8.34 2.18 23.65
CA ARG A 69 8.15 0.72 23.74
C ARG A 69 6.70 0.32 23.53
N SER A 70 5.75 1.03 24.13
CA SER A 70 4.32 0.76 23.98
C SER A 70 3.88 0.92 22.52
N LEU A 71 4.22 2.04 21.87
CA LEU A 71 3.90 2.29 20.47
C LEU A 71 4.53 1.23 19.53
N LYS A 72 5.74 0.76 19.84
CA LYS A 72 6.46 -0.23 19.01
C LYS A 72 6.06 -1.68 19.30
N ALA A 73 5.47 -1.96 20.44
CA ALA A 73 4.96 -3.29 20.78
C ALA A 73 3.61 -3.62 20.12
N ASP A 74 2.79 -2.63 19.81
CA ASP A 74 1.50 -2.81 19.16
C ASP A 74 1.65 -2.82 17.65
N ALA A 75 1.14 -3.86 16.97
CA ALA A 75 1.30 -4.07 15.53
C ALA A 75 0.71 -2.93 14.66
N TYR A 76 -0.32 -2.23 15.16
CA TYR A 76 -0.94 -1.11 14.44
C TYR A 76 -0.14 0.18 14.56
N THR A 77 0.36 0.48 15.78
CA THR A 77 1.10 1.73 16.05
C THR A 77 2.60 1.62 15.79
N ALA A 78 3.18 0.42 15.70
CA ALA A 78 4.61 0.20 15.46
C ALA A 78 5.16 0.88 14.18
N ILE A 79 4.29 1.13 13.21
CA ILE A 79 4.62 1.81 11.95
C ILE A 79 4.86 3.32 12.13
N VAL A 80 4.36 3.92 13.23
CA VAL A 80 4.55 5.34 13.53
C VAL A 80 6.03 5.59 13.83
N PRO A 81 6.70 6.52 13.11
CA PRO A 81 8.07 6.85 13.42
C PRO A 81 8.18 7.60 14.74
N VAL A 82 9.14 7.18 15.56
CA VAL A 82 9.45 7.83 16.85
C VAL A 82 10.88 8.36 16.79
N ALA A 83 11.04 9.66 17.00
CA ALA A 83 12.36 10.27 17.10
C ALA A 83 12.54 10.96 18.46
N PHE A 84 13.69 10.72 19.10
CA PHE A 84 14.07 11.42 20.32
C PHE A 84 14.85 12.68 19.96
N LEU A 85 14.59 13.76 20.69
CA LEU A 85 15.30 15.04 20.60
C LEU A 85 16.14 15.19 21.86
N GLU A 86 17.47 15.05 21.76
CA GLU A 86 18.37 15.07 22.91
C GLU A 86 19.27 16.29 22.92
N ASP A 87 19.68 16.70 24.12
CA ASP A 87 20.69 17.74 24.36
C ASP A 87 22.10 17.13 24.37
N ALA A 88 23.10 17.86 23.92
CA ALA A 88 24.47 17.42 23.62
C ALA A 88 25.25 16.75 24.80
N HIS A 89 24.68 16.71 25.99
CA HIS A 89 25.42 16.33 27.19
C HIS A 89 25.14 14.93 27.75
N VAL A 90 24.42 14.04 27.03
CA VAL A 90 24.00 12.76 27.62
C VAL A 90 24.21 11.59 26.66
N GLU A 91 25.45 11.12 26.53
CA GLU A 91 25.84 9.98 25.67
C GLU A 91 25.13 8.65 25.97
N LEU A 92 24.67 8.43 27.19
CA LEU A 92 24.08 7.15 27.63
C LEU A 92 22.65 6.91 27.12
N ARG A 93 21.94 7.93 26.66
CA ARG A 93 20.51 7.85 26.33
C ARG A 93 20.22 7.42 24.89
N VAL A 94 21.14 7.63 23.98
CA VAL A 94 21.01 7.23 22.56
C VAL A 94 20.73 5.71 22.46
N HIS A 95 21.52 4.90 23.16
CA HIS A 95 21.34 3.44 23.17
C HIS A 95 20.00 3.01 23.78
N ASP A 96 19.53 3.70 24.82
CA ASP A 96 18.26 3.38 25.46
C ASP A 96 17.09 3.73 24.57
N ALA A 97 17.13 4.84 23.83
CA ALA A 97 16.13 5.21 22.84
C ALA A 97 16.03 4.15 21.73
N PHE A 98 17.15 3.71 21.14
CA PHE A 98 17.15 2.65 20.12
C PHE A 98 16.69 1.29 20.68
N ARG A 99 17.07 0.93 21.90
CA ARG A 99 16.56 -0.28 22.58
C ARG A 99 15.07 -0.21 22.86
N ALA A 100 14.51 0.99 23.06
CA ALA A 100 13.07 1.20 23.18
C ALA A 100 12.34 1.13 21.84
N GLY A 101 13.07 1.08 20.71
CA GLY A 101 12.51 1.00 19.37
C GLY A 101 12.43 2.34 18.64
N ALA A 102 13.12 3.39 19.11
CA ALA A 102 13.19 4.65 18.38
C ALA A 102 13.76 4.47 16.98
N ASP A 103 13.22 5.19 16.02
CA ASP A 103 13.67 5.16 14.63
C ASP A 103 14.82 6.14 14.38
N GLU A 104 14.94 7.19 15.20
CA GLU A 104 16.00 8.20 15.10
C GLU A 104 16.24 8.89 16.46
N VAL A 105 17.46 9.41 16.63
CA VAL A 105 17.82 10.29 17.74
C VAL A 105 18.52 11.52 17.17
N LEU A 106 17.94 12.69 17.43
CA LEU A 106 18.48 13.98 16.98
C LEU A 106 19.17 14.68 18.14
N THR A 107 20.43 15.04 17.95
CA THR A 107 21.23 15.76 18.92
C THR A 107 21.69 17.09 18.34
N PRO A 108 21.98 18.11 19.17
CA PRO A 108 22.58 19.37 18.71
C PRO A 108 24.00 19.22 18.14
N LEU A 109 24.62 18.02 18.27
CA LEU A 109 25.91 17.71 17.64
C LEU A 109 25.81 17.64 16.12
N PHE A 110 24.63 17.33 15.59
CA PHE A 110 24.37 17.40 14.16
C PHE A 110 24.12 18.86 13.77
N ASP A 111 24.67 19.26 12.63
CA ASP A 111 24.34 20.59 12.12
C ASP A 111 22.83 20.70 11.73
N PRO A 112 22.29 21.92 11.63
CA PRO A 112 20.87 22.11 11.35
C PRO A 112 20.38 21.48 10.03
N GLU A 113 21.23 21.36 9.02
CA GLU A 113 20.86 20.76 7.73
C GLU A 113 20.85 19.24 7.84
N GLU A 114 21.80 18.65 8.58
CA GLU A 114 21.80 17.22 8.88
C GLU A 114 20.55 16.81 9.68
N GLN A 115 20.18 17.57 10.72
CA GLN A 115 18.97 17.28 11.50
C GLN A 115 17.71 17.30 10.62
N ARG A 116 17.56 18.28 9.73
CA ARG A 116 16.45 18.35 8.77
C ARG A 116 16.47 17.16 7.82
N SER A 117 17.62 16.80 7.28
CA SER A 117 17.78 15.68 6.36
C SER A 117 17.40 14.35 7.01
N ARG A 118 17.78 14.13 8.28
CA ARG A 118 17.40 12.94 9.06
C ARG A 118 15.89 12.85 9.25
N LEU A 119 15.22 13.96 9.60
CA LEU A 119 13.77 14.04 9.70
C LEU A 119 13.09 13.78 8.35
N ASP A 120 13.61 14.33 7.25
CA ASP A 120 13.09 14.08 5.90
C ASP A 120 13.21 12.60 5.49
N VAL A 121 14.33 11.96 5.80
CA VAL A 121 14.53 10.53 5.56
C VAL A 121 13.56 9.70 6.38
N LEU A 122 13.34 10.04 7.65
CA LEU A 122 12.42 9.34 8.55
C LEU A 122 10.98 9.41 8.03
N LEU A 123 10.48 10.59 7.65
CA LEU A 123 9.17 10.76 7.04
C LEU A 123 9.04 9.98 5.72
N THR A 124 10.04 10.08 4.85
CA THR A 124 10.02 9.40 3.56
C THR A 124 9.96 7.87 3.72
N ARG A 125 10.71 7.31 4.67
CA ARG A 125 10.67 5.87 4.97
C ARG A 125 9.29 5.44 5.47
N THR A 126 8.69 6.24 6.33
CA THR A 126 7.35 5.95 6.88
C THR A 126 6.29 6.04 5.80
N GLU A 127 6.28 7.10 5.00
CA GLU A 127 5.36 7.23 3.87
C GLU A 127 5.48 6.03 2.91
N ARG A 128 6.69 5.57 2.63
CA ARG A 128 6.93 4.36 1.80
C ARG A 128 6.39 3.10 2.47
N ASN A 129 6.64 2.91 3.77
CA ASN A 129 6.17 1.72 4.49
C ASN A 129 4.65 1.66 4.60
N VAL A 130 3.97 2.80 4.77
CA VAL A 130 2.50 2.90 4.79
C VAL A 130 1.91 2.78 3.39
N SER A 131 2.70 3.09 2.36
CA SER A 131 2.24 3.13 0.97
C SER A 131 2.34 1.80 0.24
N VAL A 132 2.99 0.77 0.83
CA VAL A 132 3.13 -0.56 0.23
C VAL A 132 2.25 -1.58 0.93
N HIS A 133 1.76 -2.55 0.16
CA HIS A 133 1.01 -3.66 0.72
C HIS A 133 1.94 -4.58 1.55
N PRO A 134 1.58 -4.95 2.80
CA PRO A 134 2.49 -5.63 3.72
C PRO A 134 2.98 -6.99 3.20
N SER A 135 2.11 -7.79 2.57
CA SER A 135 2.47 -9.15 2.09
C SER A 135 3.29 -9.11 0.81
N THR A 136 2.90 -8.30 -0.17
CA THR A 136 3.50 -8.31 -1.52
C THR A 136 4.59 -7.26 -1.72
N ARG A 137 4.66 -6.25 -0.86
CA ARG A 137 5.53 -5.08 -0.99
C ARG A 137 5.27 -4.24 -2.25
N LEU A 138 4.21 -4.51 -2.98
CA LEU A 138 3.76 -3.66 -4.07
C LEU A 138 3.15 -2.35 -3.54
N PRO A 139 3.20 -1.26 -4.31
CA PRO A 139 2.46 -0.03 -4.02
C PRO A 139 1.00 -0.29 -3.67
N GLY A 140 0.54 0.28 -2.56
CA GLY A 140 -0.85 0.17 -2.11
C GLY A 140 -1.76 1.24 -2.70
N THR A 141 -3.01 1.29 -2.23
CA THR A 141 -4.08 2.14 -2.77
C THR A 141 -3.68 3.62 -2.90
N ASN A 142 -2.99 4.19 -1.91
CA ASN A 142 -2.58 5.60 -1.98
C ASN A 142 -1.60 5.87 -3.13
N GLU A 143 -0.64 4.97 -3.38
CA GLU A 143 0.32 5.10 -4.46
C GLU A 143 -0.33 4.84 -5.83
N ILE A 144 -1.29 3.90 -5.89
CA ILE A 144 -2.10 3.66 -7.09
C ILE A 144 -2.86 4.92 -7.48
N GLU A 145 -3.55 5.59 -6.54
CA GLU A 145 -4.26 6.84 -6.79
C GLU A 145 -3.32 7.96 -7.27
N ARG A 146 -2.14 8.10 -6.64
CA ARG A 146 -1.12 9.07 -7.03
C ARG A 146 -0.60 8.82 -8.44
N GLU A 147 -0.35 7.57 -8.78
CA GLU A 147 0.13 7.19 -10.11
C GLU A 147 -0.93 7.43 -11.19
N ILE A 148 -2.19 7.05 -10.95
CA ILE A 148 -3.30 7.36 -11.87
C ILE A 148 -3.37 8.87 -12.12
N LYS A 149 -3.35 9.68 -11.04
CA LYS A 149 -3.36 11.14 -11.16
C LYS A 149 -2.17 11.65 -11.97
N ARG A 150 -0.96 11.16 -11.69
CA ARG A 150 0.25 11.53 -12.44
C ARG A 150 0.12 11.23 -13.93
N ARG A 151 -0.49 10.09 -14.30
CA ARG A 151 -0.75 9.74 -15.70
C ARG A 151 -1.76 10.67 -16.35
N MET A 152 -2.86 10.98 -15.66
CA MET A 152 -3.86 11.94 -16.11
C MET A 152 -3.23 13.33 -16.36
N ASP A 153 -2.42 13.82 -15.42
CA ASP A 153 -1.76 15.11 -15.50
C ASP A 153 -0.67 15.17 -16.60
N SER A 154 -0.10 14.03 -16.99
CA SER A 154 0.93 13.94 -18.04
C SER A 154 0.41 14.16 -19.46
N GLY A 155 -0.90 14.05 -19.68
CA GLY A 155 -1.53 14.12 -21.00
C GLY A 155 -1.19 12.96 -21.95
N ARG A 156 -0.47 11.93 -21.48
CA ARG A 156 -0.15 10.75 -22.27
C ARG A 156 -1.27 9.72 -22.19
N GLU A 157 -1.40 8.91 -23.21
CA GLU A 157 -2.33 7.79 -23.23
C GLU A 157 -1.82 6.66 -22.32
N PHE A 158 -2.74 6.10 -21.52
CA PHE A 158 -2.46 5.02 -20.60
C PHE A 158 -3.67 4.10 -20.42
N ALA A 159 -3.41 2.91 -19.93
CA ALA A 159 -4.40 1.94 -19.52
C ALA A 159 -4.26 1.64 -18.03
N VAL A 160 -5.40 1.47 -17.33
CA VAL A 160 -5.50 0.92 -16.00
C VAL A 160 -6.15 -0.44 -16.09
N CYS A 161 -5.39 -1.47 -15.72
CA CYS A 161 -5.78 -2.88 -15.75
C CYS A 161 -6.07 -3.34 -14.33
N TYR A 162 -7.32 -3.68 -14.03
CA TYR A 162 -7.73 -4.22 -12.74
C TYR A 162 -7.79 -5.74 -12.84
N ALA A 163 -6.90 -6.44 -12.15
CA ALA A 163 -6.76 -7.90 -12.19
C ALA A 163 -7.27 -8.52 -10.88
N ASP A 164 -7.95 -9.67 -10.98
CA ASP A 164 -8.59 -10.37 -9.88
C ASP A 164 -8.63 -11.87 -10.18
N LEU A 165 -8.45 -12.70 -9.14
CA LEU A 165 -8.48 -14.16 -9.24
C LEU A 165 -9.91 -14.70 -9.14
N ASP A 166 -10.33 -15.46 -10.14
CA ASP A 166 -11.57 -16.21 -10.06
C ASP A 166 -11.34 -17.49 -9.24
N HIS A 167 -12.33 -17.90 -8.48
CA HIS A 167 -12.32 -19.11 -7.63
C HIS A 167 -11.27 -19.09 -6.50
N PHE A 168 -10.70 -17.91 -6.15
CA PHE A 168 -9.69 -17.80 -5.10
C PHE A 168 -10.23 -18.17 -3.72
N LYS A 169 -11.48 -17.84 -3.44
CA LYS A 169 -12.14 -18.24 -2.19
C LYS A 169 -12.25 -19.76 -2.08
N GLU A 170 -12.75 -20.42 -3.13
CA GLU A 170 -12.90 -21.89 -3.18
C GLU A 170 -11.53 -22.58 -3.05
N TYR A 171 -10.48 -21.99 -3.61
CA TYR A 171 -9.11 -22.47 -3.43
C TYR A 171 -8.69 -22.38 -1.96
N ASN A 172 -8.89 -21.25 -1.27
CA ASN A 172 -8.59 -21.09 0.15
C ASN A 172 -9.37 -22.08 1.03
N ASP A 173 -10.65 -22.32 0.72
CA ASP A 173 -11.51 -23.26 1.43
C ASP A 173 -11.03 -24.72 1.24
N ARG A 174 -10.38 -25.04 0.10
CA ARG A 174 -9.86 -26.36 -0.24
C ARG A 174 -8.48 -26.63 0.34
N TYR A 175 -7.57 -25.66 0.23
CA TYR A 175 -6.17 -25.84 0.59
C TYR A 175 -5.85 -25.22 1.94
N SER A 176 -5.66 -23.93 2.02
CA SER A 176 -5.58 -23.11 3.23
C SER A 176 -5.35 -21.64 2.88
N TYR A 177 -5.55 -20.74 3.83
CA TYR A 177 -5.17 -19.33 3.68
C TYR A 177 -3.66 -19.15 3.41
N ASN A 178 -2.82 -20.00 4.01
CA ASN A 178 -1.36 -19.98 3.78
C ASN A 178 -1.00 -20.29 2.32
N ASP A 179 -1.71 -21.23 1.71
CA ASP A 179 -1.53 -21.58 0.29
C ASP A 179 -2.06 -20.46 -0.60
N GLY A 180 -3.20 -19.84 -0.23
CA GLY A 180 -3.70 -18.65 -0.88
C GLY A 180 -2.72 -17.48 -0.86
N ASP A 181 -2.08 -17.22 0.28
CA ASP A 181 -1.04 -16.18 0.40
C ASP A 181 0.14 -16.44 -0.55
N ARG A 182 0.50 -17.71 -0.78
CA ARG A 182 1.53 -18.09 -1.77
C ARG A 182 1.08 -17.77 -3.19
N VAL A 183 -0.21 -18.00 -3.52
CA VAL A 183 -0.78 -17.63 -4.82
C VAL A 183 -0.75 -16.11 -5.02
N ILE A 184 -1.16 -15.34 -4.00
CA ILE A 184 -1.10 -13.87 -4.04
C ILE A 184 0.35 -13.40 -4.25
N LEU A 185 1.31 -13.98 -3.56
CA LEU A 185 2.72 -13.65 -3.72
C LEU A 185 3.26 -14.04 -5.11
N LEU A 186 2.85 -15.19 -5.64
CA LEU A 186 3.17 -15.61 -7.01
C LEU A 186 2.64 -14.61 -8.03
N LEU A 187 1.34 -14.27 -7.95
CA LEU A 187 0.69 -13.31 -8.84
C LEU A 187 1.37 -11.94 -8.77
N SER A 188 1.68 -11.45 -7.59
CA SER A 188 2.36 -10.17 -7.41
C SER A 188 3.72 -10.11 -8.11
N ARG A 189 4.53 -11.17 -7.94
CA ARG A 189 5.85 -11.29 -8.56
C ARG A 189 5.75 -11.41 -10.08
N MET A 190 4.81 -12.21 -10.57
CA MET A 190 4.56 -12.39 -11.98
C MET A 190 4.13 -11.09 -12.66
N LEU A 191 3.12 -10.39 -12.11
CA LEU A 191 2.67 -9.09 -12.61
C LEU A 191 3.83 -8.09 -12.65
N HIS A 192 4.59 -7.99 -11.55
CA HIS A 192 5.75 -7.09 -11.50
C HIS A 192 6.81 -7.46 -12.54
N ALA A 193 7.15 -8.75 -12.71
CA ALA A 193 8.16 -9.19 -13.66
C ALA A 193 7.76 -8.92 -15.12
N VAL A 194 6.51 -9.25 -15.50
CA VAL A 194 6.01 -9.02 -16.85
C VAL A 194 5.94 -7.53 -17.18
N VAL A 195 5.31 -6.73 -16.28
CA VAL A 195 5.17 -5.30 -16.51
C VAL A 195 6.54 -4.61 -16.53
N LYS A 196 7.45 -4.99 -15.63
CA LYS A 196 8.81 -4.43 -15.61
C LYS A 196 9.61 -4.84 -16.83
N GLY A 197 9.49 -6.09 -17.27
CA GLY A 197 10.17 -6.62 -18.45
C GLY A 197 9.74 -5.93 -19.74
N LEU A 198 8.44 -5.73 -19.94
CA LEU A 198 7.89 -5.17 -21.17
C LEU A 198 7.82 -3.64 -21.19
N CYS A 199 7.50 -3.01 -20.08
CA CYS A 199 7.27 -1.56 -19.99
C CYS A 199 8.42 -0.78 -19.31
N GLY A 200 9.36 -1.44 -18.66
CA GLY A 200 10.44 -0.80 -17.91
C GLY A 200 9.90 0.13 -16.82
N GLN A 201 10.40 1.37 -16.78
CA GLN A 201 9.96 2.41 -15.82
C GLN A 201 8.59 3.01 -16.17
N ARG A 202 8.07 2.74 -17.36
CA ARG A 202 6.76 3.25 -17.80
C ARG A 202 5.60 2.42 -17.29
N GLY A 203 5.85 1.18 -16.82
CA GLY A 203 4.86 0.32 -16.20
C GLY A 203 4.82 0.50 -14.69
N PHE A 204 3.64 0.33 -14.10
CA PHE A 204 3.41 0.35 -12.66
C PHE A 204 2.52 -0.82 -12.26
N VAL A 205 2.80 -1.42 -11.11
CA VAL A 205 1.97 -2.47 -10.51
C VAL A 205 1.69 -2.11 -9.07
N GLY A 206 0.46 -2.25 -8.63
CA GLY A 206 0.01 -2.03 -7.27
C GLY A 206 -0.89 -3.15 -6.77
N HIS A 207 -1.03 -3.26 -5.46
CA HIS A 207 -1.88 -4.23 -4.78
C HIS A 207 -2.89 -3.50 -3.90
N ILE A 208 -4.18 -3.71 -4.18
CA ILE A 208 -5.28 -3.07 -3.44
C ILE A 208 -5.54 -3.83 -2.14
N GLY A 209 -5.65 -5.15 -2.22
CA GLY A 209 -5.90 -6.04 -1.09
C GLY A 209 -6.53 -7.36 -1.53
N GLY A 210 -6.36 -8.41 -0.76
CA GLY A 210 -6.84 -9.74 -1.12
C GLY A 210 -6.24 -10.23 -2.44
N ASP A 211 -7.09 -10.51 -3.41
CA ASP A 211 -6.77 -10.95 -4.78
C ASP A 211 -6.80 -9.81 -5.82
N ASP A 212 -7.00 -8.56 -5.38
CA ASP A 212 -7.16 -7.38 -6.24
C ASP A 212 -5.83 -6.67 -6.54
N PHE A 213 -5.43 -6.64 -7.81
CA PHE A 213 -4.23 -5.97 -8.29
C PHE A 213 -4.53 -4.92 -9.36
N ILE A 214 -3.65 -3.93 -9.48
CA ILE A 214 -3.69 -2.91 -10.53
C ILE A 214 -2.38 -2.92 -11.30
N ALA A 215 -2.46 -2.92 -12.62
CA ALA A 215 -1.35 -2.52 -13.49
C ALA A 215 -1.71 -1.24 -14.24
N ILE A 216 -0.76 -0.29 -14.34
CA ILE A 216 -0.92 0.95 -15.11
C ILE A 216 0.15 0.92 -16.20
N LEU A 217 -0.30 0.89 -17.44
CA LEU A 217 0.53 0.62 -18.59
C LEU A 217 0.47 1.77 -19.60
N PRO A 218 1.52 1.98 -20.43
CA PRO A 218 1.39 2.74 -21.67
C PRO A 218 0.33 2.07 -22.56
N LEU A 219 -0.49 2.87 -23.26
CA LEU A 219 -1.61 2.34 -24.05
C LEU A 219 -1.14 1.26 -25.07
N GLU A 220 -0.04 1.54 -25.76
CA GLU A 220 0.52 0.65 -26.77
C GLU A 220 1.04 -0.70 -26.24
N MET A 221 1.27 -0.77 -24.91
CA MET A 221 1.76 -1.98 -24.25
C MET A 221 0.65 -2.78 -23.57
N THR A 222 -0.59 -2.35 -23.67
CA THR A 222 -1.73 -2.96 -22.95
C THR A 222 -1.95 -4.40 -23.40
N ASP A 223 -2.19 -4.62 -24.69
CA ASP A 223 -2.45 -5.95 -25.23
C ASP A 223 -1.25 -6.90 -25.07
N PRO A 224 0.01 -6.51 -25.41
CA PRO A 224 1.16 -7.37 -25.18
C PRO A 224 1.35 -7.75 -23.70
N CYS A 225 1.21 -6.82 -22.78
CA CYS A 225 1.35 -7.09 -21.35
C CYS A 225 0.24 -8.00 -20.82
N CYS A 226 -1.01 -7.71 -21.14
CA CYS A 226 -2.13 -8.50 -20.64
C CYS A 226 -2.13 -9.92 -21.22
N SER A 227 -1.77 -10.08 -22.49
CA SER A 227 -1.61 -11.41 -23.11
C SER A 227 -0.50 -12.22 -22.46
N GLU A 228 0.65 -11.62 -22.20
CA GLU A 228 1.76 -12.29 -21.51
C GLU A 228 1.41 -12.62 -20.05
N ILE A 229 0.74 -11.71 -19.32
CA ILE A 229 0.28 -11.95 -17.95
C ILE A 229 -0.62 -13.19 -17.91
N ILE A 230 -1.63 -13.28 -18.79
CA ILE A 230 -2.53 -14.43 -18.84
C ILE A 230 -1.77 -15.70 -19.19
N THR A 231 -0.91 -15.65 -20.20
CA THR A 231 -0.12 -16.82 -20.65
C THR A 231 0.73 -17.38 -19.52
N VAL A 232 1.47 -16.50 -18.82
CA VAL A 232 2.33 -16.91 -17.70
C VAL A 232 1.49 -17.40 -16.50
N PHE A 233 0.36 -16.73 -16.23
CA PHE A 233 -0.54 -17.14 -15.15
C PHE A 233 -1.10 -18.55 -15.38
N ASP A 234 -1.66 -18.80 -16.55
CA ASP A 234 -2.26 -20.10 -16.91
C ASP A 234 -1.23 -21.24 -16.92
N LEU A 235 0.04 -20.93 -17.21
CA LEU A 235 1.14 -21.89 -17.13
C LEU A 235 1.51 -22.22 -15.67
N LEU A 236 1.50 -21.23 -14.78
CA LEU A 236 2.00 -21.39 -13.41
C LEU A 236 0.93 -21.82 -12.40
N ILE A 237 -0.33 -21.43 -12.63
CA ILE A 237 -1.40 -21.65 -11.65
C ILE A 237 -1.70 -23.14 -11.38
N PRO A 238 -1.64 -24.07 -12.36
CA PRO A 238 -1.85 -25.49 -12.08
C PRO A 238 -0.83 -26.08 -11.10
N LEU A 239 0.37 -25.49 -11.02
CA LEU A 239 1.43 -25.93 -10.09
C LEU A 239 1.11 -25.64 -8.62
N GLN A 240 0.11 -24.82 -8.35
CA GLN A 240 -0.34 -24.51 -6.98
C GLN A 240 -1.35 -25.53 -6.44
N TYR A 241 -1.76 -26.50 -7.26
CA TYR A 241 -2.70 -27.55 -6.90
C TYR A 241 -1.99 -28.87 -6.58
N SER A 242 -2.62 -29.70 -5.75
CA SER A 242 -2.16 -31.06 -5.50
C SER A 242 -2.05 -31.87 -6.80
N GLU A 243 -1.23 -32.90 -6.81
CA GLU A 243 -1.10 -33.76 -7.99
C GLU A 243 -2.44 -34.39 -8.40
N GLN A 244 -3.26 -34.75 -7.43
CA GLN A 244 -4.59 -35.31 -7.66
C GLN A 244 -5.51 -34.31 -8.34
N ASP A 245 -5.64 -33.10 -7.80
CA ASP A 245 -6.53 -32.06 -8.35
C ASP A 245 -5.98 -31.56 -9.70
N ARG A 246 -4.63 -31.53 -9.86
CA ARG A 246 -3.99 -31.16 -11.13
C ARG A 246 -4.25 -32.19 -12.24
N ARG A 247 -4.23 -33.47 -11.94
CA ARG A 247 -4.57 -34.51 -12.95
C ARG A 247 -6.06 -34.49 -13.31
N ALA A 248 -6.92 -34.16 -12.36
CA ALA A 248 -8.37 -34.08 -12.58
C ALA A 248 -8.78 -32.82 -13.36
N GLY A 249 -8.03 -31.73 -13.28
CA GLY A 249 -8.36 -30.43 -13.85
C GLY A 249 -9.40 -29.64 -13.06
N TYR A 250 -9.82 -30.16 -11.91
CA TYR A 250 -10.79 -29.54 -10.97
C TYR A 250 -10.68 -30.15 -9.58
N PHE A 251 -11.32 -29.49 -8.62
CA PHE A 251 -11.55 -30.08 -7.29
C PHE A 251 -13.04 -29.92 -6.91
N PHE A 252 -13.46 -30.59 -5.83
CA PHE A 252 -14.81 -30.44 -5.30
C PHE A 252 -14.83 -29.37 -4.20
N GLY A 253 -15.57 -28.29 -4.45
CA GLY A 253 -15.92 -27.27 -3.47
C GLY A 253 -17.31 -27.47 -2.91
N LYS A 254 -17.65 -26.77 -1.80
CA LYS A 254 -19.00 -26.70 -1.24
C LYS A 254 -19.57 -25.31 -1.49
N ASP A 255 -20.79 -25.26 -2.00
CA ASP A 255 -21.55 -24.01 -2.10
C ASP A 255 -22.08 -23.56 -0.71
N ARG A 256 -22.75 -22.40 -0.68
CA ARG A 256 -23.35 -21.86 0.56
C ARG A 256 -24.40 -22.76 1.18
N ARG A 257 -24.95 -23.73 0.44
CA ARG A 257 -25.91 -24.72 0.88
C ARG A 257 -25.27 -26.07 1.24
N GLY A 258 -23.92 -26.16 1.19
CA GLY A 258 -23.17 -27.36 1.48
C GLY A 258 -23.17 -28.40 0.35
N GLN A 259 -23.70 -28.07 -0.83
CA GLN A 259 -23.70 -28.98 -1.98
C GLN A 259 -22.33 -28.99 -2.66
N LEU A 260 -21.85 -30.19 -2.99
CA LEU A 260 -20.60 -30.37 -3.71
C LEU A 260 -20.77 -29.99 -5.17
N HIS A 261 -19.88 -29.15 -5.67
CA HIS A 261 -19.77 -28.80 -7.08
C HIS A 261 -18.32 -28.85 -7.55
N LYS A 262 -18.12 -29.00 -8.85
CA LYS A 262 -16.79 -28.98 -9.45
C LYS A 262 -16.33 -27.53 -9.58
N VAL A 263 -15.13 -27.26 -9.04
CA VAL A 263 -14.46 -25.95 -9.15
C VAL A 263 -13.26 -26.14 -10.07
N PRO A 264 -13.16 -25.39 -11.18
CA PRO A 264 -12.01 -25.44 -12.07
C PRO A 264 -10.78 -24.81 -11.39
N TYR A 265 -9.64 -24.78 -12.08
CA TYR A 265 -8.52 -23.96 -11.65
C TYR A 265 -8.90 -22.49 -11.58
N MET A 266 -8.20 -21.77 -10.71
CA MET A 266 -8.27 -20.31 -10.71
C MET A 266 -7.94 -19.76 -12.09
N THR A 267 -8.68 -18.74 -12.50
CA THR A 267 -8.42 -17.95 -13.70
C THR A 267 -8.18 -16.50 -13.34
N LEU A 268 -7.64 -15.72 -14.25
CA LEU A 268 -7.34 -14.31 -14.03
C LEU A 268 -8.25 -13.44 -14.89
N SER A 269 -9.10 -12.66 -14.24
CA SER A 269 -9.98 -11.70 -14.90
C SER A 269 -9.38 -10.30 -14.84
N ILE A 270 -9.17 -9.66 -16.01
CA ILE A 270 -8.59 -8.31 -16.09
C ILE A 270 -9.57 -7.35 -16.78
N GLY A 271 -10.06 -6.37 -16.02
CA GLY A 271 -10.83 -5.24 -16.56
C GLY A 271 -9.92 -4.05 -16.90
N ILE A 272 -10.04 -3.51 -18.10
CA ILE A 272 -9.14 -2.46 -18.60
C ILE A 272 -9.91 -1.21 -18.96
N VAL A 273 -9.43 -0.06 -18.47
CA VAL A 273 -9.94 1.27 -18.79
C VAL A 273 -8.80 2.13 -19.34
N THR A 274 -9.07 2.86 -20.42
CA THR A 274 -8.08 3.72 -21.08
C THR A 274 -8.59 5.17 -21.18
N ASN A 275 -7.66 6.11 -21.34
CA ASN A 275 -7.98 7.50 -21.66
C ASN A 275 -7.92 7.80 -23.18
N GLU A 276 -7.85 6.79 -24.05
CA GLU A 276 -7.84 6.94 -25.50
C GLU A 276 -9.09 7.65 -26.04
N ARG A 277 -10.27 7.28 -25.53
CA ARG A 277 -11.58 7.73 -26.03
C ARG A 277 -12.36 8.61 -25.05
N ARG A 278 -11.77 8.94 -23.89
CA ARG A 278 -12.38 9.75 -22.85
C ARG A 278 -11.35 10.50 -22.04
N ARG A 279 -11.78 11.58 -21.41
CA ARG A 279 -10.97 12.29 -20.42
C ARG A 279 -11.46 11.97 -19.02
N PHE A 280 -10.53 11.68 -18.13
CA PHE A 280 -10.81 11.54 -16.71
C PHE A 280 -10.52 12.84 -15.98
N THR A 281 -11.42 13.23 -15.07
CA THR A 281 -11.27 14.42 -14.23
C THR A 281 -10.83 14.07 -12.81
N HIS A 282 -11.06 12.81 -12.40
CA HIS A 282 -10.70 12.33 -11.07
C HIS A 282 -10.30 10.84 -11.09
N PRO A 283 -9.26 10.41 -10.32
CA PRO A 283 -8.86 9.01 -10.25
C PRO A 283 -9.99 8.03 -9.90
N ALA A 284 -10.96 8.45 -9.07
CA ALA A 284 -12.11 7.62 -8.70
C ALA A 284 -12.97 7.18 -9.90
N GLN A 285 -13.04 7.99 -10.97
CA GLN A 285 -13.75 7.61 -12.19
C GLN A 285 -13.07 6.43 -12.88
N VAL A 286 -11.73 6.45 -12.93
CA VAL A 286 -10.93 5.37 -13.49
C VAL A 286 -11.14 4.09 -12.68
N SER A 287 -11.05 4.18 -11.36
CA SER A 287 -11.22 3.03 -10.46
C SER A 287 -12.62 2.44 -10.53
N GLY A 288 -13.66 3.28 -10.60
CA GLY A 288 -15.05 2.82 -10.73
C GLY A 288 -15.29 2.04 -12.01
N LEU A 289 -14.86 2.59 -13.15
CA LEU A 289 -14.98 1.91 -14.46
C LEU A 289 -14.12 0.65 -14.55
N ALA A 290 -12.92 0.66 -13.97
CA ALA A 290 -12.06 -0.53 -13.95
C ALA A 290 -12.70 -1.66 -13.12
N THR A 291 -13.37 -1.35 -12.00
CA THR A 291 -14.13 -2.31 -11.21
C THR A 291 -15.33 -2.88 -11.99
N GLU A 292 -16.05 -2.05 -12.75
CA GLU A 292 -17.13 -2.49 -13.62
C GLU A 292 -16.63 -3.44 -14.71
N MET A 293 -15.54 -3.08 -15.38
CA MET A 293 -14.92 -3.92 -16.41
C MET A 293 -14.37 -5.23 -15.86
N LYS A 294 -13.80 -5.22 -14.64
CA LYS A 294 -13.40 -6.43 -13.91
C LYS A 294 -14.61 -7.34 -13.68
N SER A 295 -15.72 -6.77 -13.19
CA SER A 295 -16.95 -7.53 -12.95
C SER A 295 -17.50 -8.16 -14.24
N TYR A 296 -17.37 -7.47 -15.37
CA TYR A 296 -17.73 -8.02 -16.68
C TYR A 296 -16.76 -9.13 -17.11
N ALA A 297 -15.44 -8.94 -16.94
CA ALA A 297 -14.44 -9.98 -17.26
C ALA A 297 -14.75 -11.29 -16.52
N LYS A 298 -15.12 -11.24 -15.24
CA LYS A 298 -15.51 -12.40 -14.42
C LYS A 298 -16.72 -13.19 -14.95
N THR A 299 -17.51 -12.64 -15.86
CA THR A 299 -18.62 -13.36 -16.50
C THR A 299 -18.16 -14.21 -17.69
N LEU A 300 -16.93 -14.03 -18.15
CA LEU A 300 -16.37 -14.73 -19.29
C LEU A 300 -15.56 -15.97 -18.83
N PRO A 301 -15.53 -17.06 -19.61
CA PRO A 301 -14.81 -18.26 -19.21
C PRO A 301 -13.28 -18.12 -19.38
N GLY A 302 -12.53 -18.73 -18.46
CA GLY A 302 -11.07 -18.78 -18.50
C GLY A 302 -10.41 -17.47 -18.11
N SER A 303 -9.08 -17.42 -18.19
CA SER A 303 -8.35 -16.17 -17.99
C SER A 303 -8.56 -15.23 -19.17
N VAL A 304 -8.96 -13.99 -18.90
CA VAL A 304 -9.40 -13.06 -19.94
C VAL A 304 -9.08 -11.60 -19.54
N PHE A 305 -8.82 -10.78 -20.54
CA PHE A 305 -8.86 -9.34 -20.36
C PHE A 305 -9.89 -8.68 -21.29
N VAL A 306 -10.53 -7.62 -20.79
CA VAL A 306 -11.55 -6.87 -21.51
C VAL A 306 -11.29 -5.37 -21.39
N VAL A 307 -11.38 -4.68 -22.53
CA VAL A 307 -11.13 -3.23 -22.61
C VAL A 307 -12.47 -2.50 -22.69
N ASP A 308 -12.65 -1.48 -21.88
CA ASP A 308 -13.80 -0.58 -22.01
C ASP A 308 -13.70 0.25 -23.31
N ARG A 309 -14.58 -0.04 -24.25
CA ARG A 309 -14.67 0.61 -25.56
C ARG A 309 -15.73 1.70 -25.63
N ARG A 310 -16.45 1.96 -24.53
CA ARG A 310 -17.53 2.97 -24.50
C ARG A 310 -16.95 4.38 -24.63
N GLN A 311 -17.67 5.23 -25.35
CA GLN A 311 -17.34 6.66 -25.49
C GLN A 311 -18.06 7.47 -24.41
N GLU A 312 -17.54 8.67 -24.09
CA GLU A 312 -18.06 9.58 -23.07
C GLU A 312 -19.57 9.91 -23.24
N SER A 313 -20.07 9.92 -24.47
CA SER A 313 -21.47 10.19 -24.81
C SER A 313 -22.47 9.06 -24.45
N GLN A 314 -22.02 7.89 -24.06
CA GLN A 314 -22.87 6.73 -23.73
C GLN A 314 -23.10 6.57 -22.22
N LEU A 315 -22.28 7.19 -21.38
CA LEU A 315 -22.38 7.10 -19.90
C LEU A 315 -23.49 7.95 -19.29
N GLY A 316 -24.09 8.88 -20.03
CA GLY A 316 -25.16 9.78 -19.57
C GLY A 316 -26.61 9.29 -19.83
N LYS A 317 -26.82 8.08 -20.34
CA LYS A 317 -28.14 7.57 -20.74
C LYS A 317 -28.72 6.47 -19.86
N GLU A 318 -28.02 6.02 -18.84
CA GLU A 318 -28.45 4.94 -17.92
C GLU A 318 -28.58 5.41 -16.45
N SER A 319 -28.94 6.69 -16.23
CA SER A 319 -29.26 7.18 -14.88
C SER A 319 -30.71 7.63 -14.79
#